data_58e7b3db67d9b6603e89b84e8b3fcb6e
#
_entry.id   58e7b3db67d9b6603e89b84e8b3fcb6e
#
_cell.length_a   1.000
_cell.length_b   1.000
_cell.length_c   1.000
_cell.angle_alpha   90.00
_cell.angle_beta   90.00
_cell.angle_gamma   90.00
#
_symmetry.space_group_name_H-M   'P 1'
#
loop_
_entity.id
_entity.type
_entity.pdbx_description
1 polymer ?
#
loop_
_entity_poly.entity_id
_entity_poly.type
_entity_poly.pdbx_seq_one_letter_code
_entity_poly.pdbx_strand_id
1 'polypeptide(L)'
;MVFVSCIISALLNRFSLYSFTKFYEATGNSWIHTLEISDYSFSSALYDGLFGGFLHGTQLISSLWCLHYLFLGSILSYSILLICEKIKNRIPVYVMLCIFLYTQPVYLSFLAGIISADILCNSKITQKTSKNKILSVVFLIAALVTGNFPPVLLPSWCNNIVFYAIGSFFLLISVSCLFADSKFLKSRILSFLGKESFSIIIVHMFVLFTIKGFLFVYLDSLNVNHVLNIAVNFFVFSILSLVFSKLFSMALTPLTNKLCNFVWSKID
;
A
#
# COMPACT_ATOMS: atom_id res chain seq x y z
N MET A 1 -2.71 13.64 -7.49
CA MET A 1 -2.14 12.41 -8.09
C MET A 1 -3.22 11.42 -8.51
N VAL A 2 -4.09 10.95 -7.61
CA VAL A 2 -5.16 9.95 -7.91
C VAL A 2 -6.06 10.39 -9.08
N PHE A 3 -6.55 11.62 -9.07
CA PHE A 3 -7.37 12.16 -10.14
C PHE A 3 -6.71 12.04 -11.54
N VAL A 4 -5.45 12.46 -11.65
CA VAL A 4 -4.71 12.39 -12.91
C VAL A 4 -4.49 10.94 -13.34
N SER A 5 -4.21 10.04 -12.39
CA SER A 5 -4.03 8.63 -12.70
C SER A 5 -5.32 7.95 -13.18
N CYS A 6 -6.48 8.29 -12.63
CA CYS A 6 -7.77 7.80 -13.13
C CYS A 6 -8.04 8.25 -14.58
N ILE A 7 -7.71 9.50 -14.91
CA ILE A 7 -7.84 9.99 -16.29
C ILE A 7 -6.88 9.25 -17.22
N ILE A 8 -5.61 9.08 -16.83
CA ILE A 8 -4.63 8.33 -17.63
C ILE A 8 -5.10 6.89 -17.85
N SER A 9 -5.60 6.21 -16.80
CA SER A 9 -6.11 4.85 -16.92
C SER A 9 -7.29 4.76 -17.89
N ALA A 10 -8.24 5.69 -17.81
CA ALA A 10 -9.38 5.73 -18.72
C ALA A 10 -8.95 5.98 -20.18
N LEU A 11 -7.95 6.83 -20.40
CA LEU A 11 -7.39 7.05 -21.75
C LEU A 11 -6.67 5.81 -22.27
N LEU A 12 -5.82 5.17 -21.45
CA LEU A 12 -5.13 3.95 -21.85
C LEU A 12 -6.12 2.82 -22.21
N ASN A 13 -7.20 2.69 -21.43
CA ASN A 13 -8.27 1.74 -21.74
C ASN A 13 -9.00 2.09 -23.03
N ARG A 14 -9.39 3.33 -23.23
CA ARG A 14 -10.09 3.83 -24.44
C ARG A 14 -9.27 3.59 -25.71
N PHE A 15 -7.96 3.75 -25.64
CA PHE A 15 -7.07 3.52 -26.79
C PHE A 15 -6.58 2.05 -26.89
N SER A 16 -7.14 1.14 -26.12
CA SER A 16 -6.76 -0.28 -26.08
C SER A 16 -5.25 -0.49 -25.88
N LEU A 17 -4.63 0.39 -25.09
CA LEU A 17 -3.20 0.32 -24.79
C LEU A 17 -2.89 -0.62 -23.61
N TYR A 18 -3.89 -1.12 -22.92
CA TYR A 18 -3.74 -2.23 -21.97
C TYR A 18 -3.67 -3.57 -22.68
N SER A 19 -2.80 -4.44 -22.21
CA SER A 19 -2.54 -5.78 -22.79
C SER A 19 -3.17 -6.91 -21.95
N PHE A 20 -4.27 -6.65 -21.26
CA PHE A 20 -4.89 -7.63 -20.36
C PHE A 20 -5.16 -8.97 -21.03
N THR A 21 -5.94 -8.97 -22.12
CA THR A 21 -6.33 -10.19 -22.84
C THR A 21 -5.12 -10.96 -23.37
N LYS A 22 -4.20 -10.28 -24.06
CA LYS A 22 -2.99 -10.91 -24.60
C LYS A 22 -2.09 -11.46 -23.50
N PHE A 23 -1.98 -10.75 -22.38
CA PHE A 23 -1.17 -11.17 -21.25
C PHE A 23 -1.83 -12.35 -20.51
N TYR A 24 -3.15 -12.38 -20.43
CA TYR A 24 -3.91 -13.52 -19.93
C TYR A 24 -3.70 -14.76 -20.81
N GLU A 25 -3.85 -14.64 -22.13
CA GLU A 25 -3.64 -15.71 -23.08
C GLU A 25 -2.24 -16.32 -22.98
N ALA A 26 -1.21 -15.46 -22.82
CA ALA A 26 0.18 -15.91 -22.69
C ALA A 26 0.51 -16.55 -21.34
N THR A 27 -0.16 -16.15 -20.26
CA THR A 27 0.17 -16.61 -18.89
C THR A 27 -0.80 -17.61 -18.31
N GLY A 28 -2.03 -17.70 -18.83
CA GLY A 28 -3.12 -18.49 -18.28
C GLY A 28 -3.62 -18.00 -16.91
N ASN A 29 -3.21 -16.81 -16.45
CA ASN A 29 -3.52 -16.30 -15.12
C ASN A 29 -4.88 -15.59 -15.10
N SER A 30 -5.91 -16.27 -14.58
CA SER A 30 -7.27 -15.75 -14.47
C SER A 30 -7.41 -14.43 -13.69
N TRP A 31 -6.51 -14.16 -12.74
CA TRP A 31 -6.52 -12.88 -12.00
C TRP A 31 -6.33 -11.67 -12.93
N ILE A 32 -5.52 -11.80 -13.97
CA ILE A 32 -5.29 -10.72 -14.95
C ILE A 32 -6.60 -10.36 -15.66
N HIS A 33 -7.40 -11.37 -16.02
CA HIS A 33 -8.69 -11.16 -16.67
C HIS A 33 -9.68 -10.42 -15.75
N THR A 34 -9.64 -10.65 -14.44
CA THR A 34 -10.52 -9.94 -13.48
C THR A 34 -10.21 -8.43 -13.37
N LEU A 35 -9.06 -8.00 -13.86
CA LEU A 35 -8.65 -6.58 -13.87
C LEU A 35 -9.05 -5.86 -15.17
N GLU A 36 -9.58 -6.60 -16.15
CA GLU A 36 -10.06 -6.02 -17.41
C GLU A 36 -11.35 -5.22 -17.15
N ILE A 37 -11.31 -3.95 -17.52
CA ILE A 37 -12.43 -3.02 -17.32
C ILE A 37 -13.00 -2.70 -18.71
N SER A 38 -14.12 -3.37 -19.06
CA SER A 38 -14.67 -3.30 -20.41
C SER A 38 -15.35 -1.96 -20.74
N ASP A 39 -16.07 -1.34 -19.80
CA ASP A 39 -16.95 -0.20 -20.12
C ASP A 39 -16.83 0.92 -19.07
N TYR A 40 -15.68 1.59 -19.04
CA TYR A 40 -15.50 2.71 -18.11
C TYR A 40 -15.66 4.05 -18.82
N SER A 41 -16.70 4.80 -18.44
CA SER A 41 -16.94 6.12 -19.00
C SER A 41 -15.95 7.17 -18.45
N PHE A 42 -15.69 8.22 -19.23
CA PHE A 42 -14.84 9.31 -18.77
C PHE A 42 -15.43 10.02 -17.53
N SER A 43 -16.76 10.11 -17.43
CA SER A 43 -17.44 10.66 -16.25
C SER A 43 -17.21 9.82 -15.00
N SER A 44 -17.20 8.48 -15.12
CA SER A 44 -16.86 7.58 -14.01
C SER A 44 -15.42 7.77 -13.57
N ALA A 45 -14.48 7.98 -14.52
CA ALA A 45 -13.08 8.25 -14.17
C ALA A 45 -12.91 9.56 -13.40
N LEU A 46 -13.66 10.62 -13.78
CA LEU A 46 -13.66 11.87 -13.03
C LEU A 46 -14.23 11.70 -11.63
N TYR A 47 -15.34 10.97 -11.49
CA TYR A 47 -15.96 10.68 -10.19
C TYR A 47 -15.01 9.88 -9.29
N ASP A 48 -14.42 8.80 -9.80
CA ASP A 48 -13.49 7.96 -9.05
C ASP A 48 -12.23 8.72 -8.63
N GLY A 49 -11.71 9.56 -9.52
CA GLY A 49 -10.52 10.35 -9.24
C GLY A 49 -10.72 11.43 -8.16
N LEU A 50 -11.94 11.96 -8.02
CA LEU A 50 -12.28 13.02 -7.07
C LEU A 50 -12.84 12.47 -5.75
N PHE A 51 -13.73 11.49 -5.82
CA PHE A 51 -14.52 11.02 -4.68
C PHE A 51 -14.55 9.49 -4.54
N GLY A 52 -14.91 8.76 -5.61
CA GLY A 52 -15.16 7.33 -5.56
C GLY A 52 -13.97 6.54 -5.04
N GLY A 53 -12.75 6.84 -5.51
CA GLY A 53 -11.53 6.19 -5.08
C GLY A 53 -11.25 6.31 -3.59
N PHE A 54 -11.66 7.40 -2.94
CA PHE A 54 -11.50 7.63 -1.51
C PHE A 54 -12.63 7.02 -0.67
N LEU A 55 -13.86 7.01 -1.19
CA LEU A 55 -15.03 6.59 -0.44
C LEU A 55 -15.36 5.10 -0.60
N HIS A 56 -15.16 4.56 -1.80
CA HIS A 56 -15.59 3.19 -2.14
C HIS A 56 -14.45 2.34 -2.73
N GLY A 57 -13.30 2.93 -3.02
CA GLY A 57 -12.24 2.34 -3.84
C GLY A 57 -12.54 2.49 -5.33
N THR A 58 -11.51 2.35 -6.17
CA THR A 58 -11.66 2.41 -7.63
C THR A 58 -11.23 1.09 -8.25
N GLN A 59 -11.97 0.66 -9.28
CA GLN A 59 -11.60 -0.49 -10.11
C GLN A 59 -10.71 -0.10 -11.29
N LEU A 60 -10.69 1.17 -11.66
CA LEU A 60 -9.89 1.72 -12.77
C LEU A 60 -8.39 1.51 -12.63
N ILE A 61 -7.91 1.52 -11.40
CA ILE A 61 -6.53 1.27 -11.05
C ILE A 61 -6.54 0.27 -9.91
N SER A 62 -6.33 -0.99 -10.23
CA SER A 62 -6.45 -2.08 -9.25
C SER A 62 -5.53 -1.91 -8.04
N SER A 63 -4.39 -1.21 -8.16
CA SER A 63 -3.53 -0.90 -7.01
C SER A 63 -4.13 0.10 -6.03
N LEU A 64 -5.14 0.85 -6.42
CA LEU A 64 -5.78 1.85 -5.56
C LEU A 64 -6.99 1.31 -4.78
N TRP A 65 -7.25 -0.01 -4.81
CA TRP A 65 -8.28 -0.64 -3.99
C TRP A 65 -8.12 -0.34 -2.50
N CYS A 66 -6.88 -0.15 -2.03
CA CYS A 66 -6.60 0.16 -0.63
C CYS A 66 -6.79 1.65 -0.28
N LEU A 67 -7.00 2.54 -1.27
CA LEU A 67 -7.03 3.98 -1.05
C LEU A 67 -8.14 4.40 -0.10
N HIS A 68 -9.33 3.82 -0.24
CA HIS A 68 -10.44 4.12 0.67
C HIS A 68 -10.17 3.66 2.11
N TYR A 69 -9.52 2.49 2.29
CA TYR A 69 -9.11 2.04 3.62
C TYR A 69 -8.05 2.97 4.22
N LEU A 70 -7.08 3.42 3.42
CA LEU A 70 -6.08 4.38 3.88
C LEU A 70 -6.72 5.72 4.28
N PHE A 71 -7.67 6.21 3.48
CA PHE A 71 -8.37 7.46 3.75
C PHE A 71 -9.23 7.36 5.03
N LEU A 72 -10.14 6.40 5.10
CA LEU A 72 -10.99 6.20 6.26
C LEU A 72 -10.21 5.80 7.51
N GLY A 73 -9.18 4.94 7.35
CA GLY A 73 -8.28 4.56 8.43
C GLY A 73 -7.46 5.72 8.98
N SER A 74 -7.08 6.68 8.13
CA SER A 74 -6.42 7.91 8.57
C SER A 74 -7.35 8.80 9.39
N ILE A 75 -8.60 8.97 8.95
CA ILE A 75 -9.63 9.70 9.71
C ILE A 75 -9.89 9.02 11.05
N LEU A 76 -10.04 7.69 11.06
CA LEU A 76 -10.22 6.91 12.28
C LEU A 76 -9.03 7.09 13.23
N SER A 77 -7.80 6.98 12.71
CA SER A 77 -6.59 7.16 13.50
C SER A 77 -6.51 8.55 14.14
N TYR A 78 -6.80 9.59 13.36
CA TYR A 78 -6.80 10.95 13.85
C TYR A 78 -7.88 11.17 14.93
N SER A 79 -9.08 10.62 14.70
CA SER A 79 -10.19 10.68 15.68
C SER A 79 -9.84 9.99 17.00
N ILE A 80 -9.21 8.80 16.93
CA ILE A 80 -8.74 8.08 18.13
C ILE A 80 -7.70 8.90 18.88
N LEU A 81 -6.73 9.49 18.19
CA LEU A 81 -5.69 10.31 18.81
C LEU A 81 -6.29 11.52 19.53
N LEU A 82 -7.25 12.22 18.92
CA LEU A 82 -7.96 13.36 19.54
C LEU A 82 -8.72 12.94 20.81
N ILE A 83 -9.45 11.80 20.74
CA ILE A 83 -10.19 11.29 21.91
C ILE A 83 -9.23 10.89 23.03
N CYS A 84 -8.12 10.24 22.66
CA CYS A 84 -7.13 9.74 23.63
C CYS A 84 -6.19 10.82 24.17
N GLU A 85 -6.21 12.04 23.65
CA GLU A 85 -5.27 13.11 24.06
C GLU A 85 -5.27 13.34 25.56
N LYS A 86 -6.45 13.42 26.18
CA LYS A 86 -6.63 13.70 27.62
C LYS A 86 -6.72 12.43 28.49
N ILE A 87 -6.70 11.24 27.89
CA ILE A 87 -6.86 9.99 28.63
C ILE A 87 -5.49 9.47 29.07
N LYS A 88 -5.27 9.42 30.39
CA LYS A 88 -4.01 8.91 30.97
C LYS A 88 -3.82 7.41 30.76
N ASN A 89 -4.88 6.61 30.97
CA ASN A 89 -4.84 5.17 30.74
C ASN A 89 -5.66 4.84 29.50
N ARG A 90 -4.99 4.59 28.39
CA ARG A 90 -5.59 4.33 27.07
C ARG A 90 -5.93 2.86 26.83
N ILE A 91 -5.45 1.95 27.69
CA ILE A 91 -5.63 0.51 27.51
C ILE A 91 -7.10 0.10 27.37
N PRO A 92 -8.04 0.56 28.23
CA PRO A 92 -9.46 0.20 28.09
C PRO A 92 -10.05 0.65 26.74
N VAL A 93 -9.64 1.82 26.24
CA VAL A 93 -10.09 2.33 24.94
C VAL A 93 -9.58 1.44 23.81
N TYR A 94 -8.32 1.04 23.85
CA TYR A 94 -7.75 0.15 22.84
C TYR A 94 -8.42 -1.24 22.84
N VAL A 95 -8.68 -1.80 24.02
CA VAL A 95 -9.39 -3.09 24.15
C VAL A 95 -10.80 -2.98 23.54
N MET A 96 -11.56 -1.93 23.88
CA MET A 96 -12.89 -1.70 23.35
C MET A 96 -12.85 -1.54 21.81
N LEU A 97 -11.89 -0.79 21.30
CA LEU A 97 -11.72 -0.61 19.85
C LEU A 97 -11.31 -1.90 19.15
N CYS A 98 -10.47 -2.75 19.75
CA CYS A 98 -10.15 -4.08 19.20
C CYS A 98 -11.41 -4.94 19.06
N ILE A 99 -12.29 -4.95 20.06
CA ILE A 99 -13.56 -5.71 20.02
C ILE A 99 -14.47 -5.13 18.94
N PHE A 100 -14.63 -3.82 18.88
CA PHE A 100 -15.51 -3.15 17.90
C PHE A 100 -15.00 -3.33 16.46
N LEU A 101 -13.71 -3.18 16.22
CA LEU A 101 -13.11 -3.29 14.90
C LEU A 101 -12.87 -4.74 14.44
N TYR A 102 -13.16 -5.74 15.29
CA TYR A 102 -13.01 -7.14 14.92
C TYR A 102 -13.84 -7.53 13.68
N THR A 103 -15.01 -6.93 13.51
CA THR A 103 -15.87 -7.12 12.33
C THR A 103 -15.36 -6.44 11.07
N GLN A 104 -14.44 -5.47 11.23
CA GLN A 104 -13.79 -4.73 10.15
C GLN A 104 -12.26 -4.82 10.28
N PRO A 105 -11.68 -6.00 10.09
CA PRO A 105 -10.32 -6.32 10.52
C PRO A 105 -9.21 -5.51 9.81
N VAL A 106 -9.48 -4.91 8.66
CA VAL A 106 -8.53 -4.02 7.98
C VAL A 106 -8.18 -2.82 8.87
N TYR A 107 -9.16 -2.27 9.61
CA TYR A 107 -8.93 -1.14 10.51
C TYR A 107 -8.19 -1.51 11.79
N LEU A 108 -8.12 -2.80 12.14
CA LEU A 108 -7.25 -3.27 13.23
C LEU A 108 -5.77 -2.98 12.93
N SER A 109 -5.35 -2.97 11.68
CA SER A 109 -3.98 -2.62 11.30
C SER A 109 -3.65 -1.16 11.63
N PHE A 110 -4.60 -0.25 11.48
CA PHE A 110 -4.44 1.15 11.88
C PHE A 110 -4.37 1.29 13.40
N LEU A 111 -5.25 0.58 14.12
CA LEU A 111 -5.22 0.54 15.58
C LEU A 111 -3.89 -0.06 16.09
N ALA A 112 -3.41 -1.13 15.48
CA ALA A 112 -2.10 -1.72 15.78
C ALA A 112 -0.96 -0.71 15.58
N GLY A 113 -1.03 0.12 14.54
CA GLY A 113 -0.10 1.23 14.30
C GLY A 113 -0.14 2.27 15.43
N ILE A 114 -1.33 2.68 15.87
CA ILE A 114 -1.52 3.65 16.97
C ILE A 114 -0.96 3.08 18.28
N ILE A 115 -1.30 1.84 18.61
CA ILE A 115 -0.80 1.18 19.84
C ILE A 115 0.72 1.05 19.79
N SER A 116 1.29 0.67 18.63
CA SER A 116 2.74 0.60 18.44
C SER A 116 3.40 1.95 18.67
N ALA A 117 2.85 3.02 18.11
CA ALA A 117 3.36 4.38 18.29
C ALA A 117 3.29 4.83 19.74
N ASP A 118 2.17 4.54 20.42
CA ASP A 118 1.99 4.89 21.83
C ASP A 118 2.99 4.15 22.74
N ILE A 119 3.22 2.86 22.50
CA ILE A 119 4.25 2.06 23.18
C ILE A 119 5.64 2.62 22.90
N LEU A 120 5.95 2.93 21.65
CA LEU A 120 7.27 3.40 21.23
C LEU A 120 7.59 4.80 21.76
N CYS A 121 6.61 5.70 21.83
CA CYS A 121 6.79 7.07 22.26
C CYS A 121 6.70 7.26 23.79
N ASN A 122 5.81 6.51 24.44
CA ASN A 122 5.43 6.79 25.84
C ASN A 122 5.96 5.79 26.87
N SER A 123 6.53 4.66 26.45
CA SER A 123 6.89 3.62 27.41
C SER A 123 8.40 3.55 27.67
N LYS A 124 8.72 3.32 28.97
CA LYS A 124 10.06 2.88 29.40
C LYS A 124 10.44 1.52 28.79
N ILE A 125 9.49 0.82 28.18
CA ILE A 125 9.65 -0.45 27.47
C ILE A 125 10.58 -0.26 26.28
N THR A 126 10.44 0.84 25.52
CA THR A 126 11.27 1.13 24.35
C THR A 126 12.74 1.24 24.69
N GLN A 127 13.07 1.90 25.79
CA GLN A 127 14.47 2.00 26.25
C GLN A 127 15.03 0.64 26.68
N LYS A 128 14.18 -0.23 27.25
CA LYS A 128 14.57 -1.59 27.66
C LYS A 128 14.63 -2.55 26.46
N THR A 129 13.70 -2.41 25.50
CA THR A 129 13.63 -3.26 24.30
C THR A 129 14.72 -2.89 23.30
N SER A 130 15.03 -1.62 23.11
CA SER A 130 16.17 -1.17 22.29
C SER A 130 17.51 -1.70 22.81
N LYS A 131 17.64 -1.93 24.12
CA LYS A 131 18.82 -2.55 24.73
C LYS A 131 18.80 -4.08 24.63
N ASN A 132 17.63 -4.69 24.42
CA ASN A 132 17.48 -6.15 24.37
C ASN A 132 17.22 -6.63 22.94
N LYS A 133 18.31 -6.81 22.18
CA LYS A 133 18.25 -7.30 20.78
C LYS A 133 17.54 -8.66 20.65
N ILE A 134 17.63 -9.52 21.66
CA ILE A 134 16.98 -10.84 21.67
C ILE A 134 15.46 -10.67 21.61
N LEU A 135 14.88 -9.79 22.43
CA LEU A 135 13.44 -9.54 22.46
C LEU A 135 12.95 -8.99 21.10
N SER A 136 13.72 -8.12 20.48
CA SER A 136 13.39 -7.58 19.16
C SER A 136 13.43 -8.65 18.06
N VAL A 137 14.38 -9.59 18.14
CA VAL A 137 14.42 -10.75 17.23
C VAL A 137 13.23 -11.68 17.46
N VAL A 138 12.85 -11.93 18.72
CA VAL A 138 11.64 -12.71 19.04
C VAL A 138 10.37 -12.07 18.42
N PHE A 139 10.23 -10.75 18.52
CA PHE A 139 9.13 -10.04 17.86
C PHE A 139 9.19 -10.13 16.34
N LEU A 140 10.40 -10.12 15.73
CA LEU A 140 10.54 -10.34 14.29
C LEU A 140 10.09 -11.73 13.87
N ILE A 141 10.48 -12.77 14.63
CA ILE A 141 10.03 -14.14 14.38
C ILE A 141 8.51 -14.24 14.53
N ALA A 142 7.95 -13.67 15.60
CA ALA A 142 6.51 -13.64 15.83
C ALA A 142 5.77 -12.93 14.65
N ALA A 143 6.32 -11.83 14.15
CA ALA A 143 5.78 -11.14 12.98
C ALA A 143 5.77 -12.01 11.73
N LEU A 144 6.88 -12.71 11.45
CA LEU A 144 6.99 -13.61 10.30
C LEU A 144 6.04 -14.80 10.41
N VAL A 145 5.92 -15.40 11.61
CA VAL A 145 4.99 -16.52 11.86
C VAL A 145 3.54 -16.07 11.68
N THR A 146 3.14 -14.98 12.33
CA THR A 146 1.74 -14.50 12.26
C THR A 146 1.40 -13.93 10.89
N GLY A 147 2.33 -13.23 10.22
CA GLY A 147 2.13 -12.67 8.89
C GLY A 147 2.07 -13.70 7.76
N ASN A 148 2.62 -14.91 7.97
CA ASN A 148 2.60 -16.00 7.00
C ASN A 148 1.74 -17.19 7.46
N PHE A 149 0.91 -17.01 8.49
CA PHE A 149 0.11 -18.11 9.02
C PHE A 149 -0.90 -18.60 7.96
N PRO A 150 -0.91 -19.91 7.62
CA PRO A 150 -1.77 -20.42 6.56
C PRO A 150 -3.25 -20.26 6.92
N PRO A 151 -4.07 -19.62 6.08
CA PRO A 151 -5.51 -19.43 6.35
C PRO A 151 -6.26 -20.73 6.59
N VAL A 152 -5.81 -21.82 5.97
CA VAL A 152 -6.42 -23.17 6.09
C VAL A 152 -6.33 -23.73 7.51
N LEU A 153 -5.36 -23.29 8.31
CA LEU A 153 -5.19 -23.73 9.70
C LEU A 153 -5.97 -22.88 10.70
N LEU A 154 -6.62 -21.82 10.24
CA LEU A 154 -7.41 -20.96 11.10
C LEU A 154 -8.81 -21.53 11.34
N PRO A 155 -9.34 -21.44 12.57
CA PRO A 155 -10.74 -21.72 12.84
C PRO A 155 -11.66 -20.82 11.99
N SER A 156 -12.82 -21.33 11.58
CA SER A 156 -13.78 -20.62 10.72
C SER A 156 -14.27 -19.26 11.26
N TRP A 157 -14.21 -19.08 12.59
CA TRP A 157 -14.56 -17.81 13.25
C TRP A 157 -13.41 -16.78 13.25
N CYS A 158 -12.20 -17.18 12.88
CA CYS A 158 -11.04 -16.31 12.91
C CYS A 158 -10.70 -15.78 11.50
N ASN A 159 -10.64 -14.46 11.37
CA ASN A 159 -10.27 -13.82 10.12
C ASN A 159 -8.73 -13.74 10.01
N ASN A 160 -8.17 -14.20 8.89
CA ASN A 160 -6.73 -14.14 8.61
C ASN A 160 -6.18 -12.70 8.62
N ILE A 161 -6.99 -11.69 8.29
CA ILE A 161 -6.59 -10.28 8.34
C ILE A 161 -6.22 -9.86 9.77
N VAL A 162 -6.85 -10.45 10.79
CA VAL A 162 -6.48 -10.20 12.19
C VAL A 162 -5.04 -10.64 12.47
N PHE A 163 -4.63 -11.81 11.94
CA PHE A 163 -3.25 -12.28 12.06
C PHE A 163 -2.26 -11.36 11.36
N TYR A 164 -2.62 -10.83 10.20
CA TYR A 164 -1.79 -9.84 9.51
C TYR A 164 -1.66 -8.53 10.30
N ALA A 165 -2.72 -8.09 10.98
CA ALA A 165 -2.67 -6.93 11.86
C ALA A 165 -1.76 -7.17 13.08
N ILE A 166 -1.83 -8.35 13.69
CA ILE A 166 -0.93 -8.75 14.79
C ILE A 166 0.52 -8.86 14.29
N GLY A 167 0.73 -9.46 13.12
CA GLY A 167 2.04 -9.55 12.48
C GLY A 167 2.66 -8.18 12.21
N SER A 168 1.87 -7.25 11.68
CA SER A 168 2.33 -5.88 11.42
C SER A 168 2.66 -5.12 12.71
N PHE A 169 1.92 -5.34 13.80
CA PHE A 169 2.22 -4.78 15.12
C PHE A 169 3.60 -5.24 15.62
N PHE A 170 3.86 -6.55 15.61
CA PHE A 170 5.16 -7.10 16.03
C PHE A 170 6.29 -6.64 15.11
N LEU A 171 6.04 -6.54 13.80
CA LEU A 171 7.03 -6.06 12.84
C LEU A 171 7.41 -4.61 13.11
N LEU A 172 6.44 -3.72 13.34
CA LEU A 172 6.69 -2.32 13.64
C LEU A 172 7.55 -2.14 14.89
N ILE A 173 7.22 -2.85 15.97
CA ILE A 173 8.00 -2.80 17.21
C ILE A 173 9.41 -3.35 16.99
N SER A 174 9.53 -4.51 16.32
CA SER A 174 10.82 -5.13 16.05
C SER A 174 11.73 -4.23 15.22
N VAL A 175 11.23 -3.74 14.09
CA VAL A 175 12.01 -2.85 13.18
C VAL A 175 12.41 -1.56 13.88
N SER A 176 11.49 -0.95 14.64
CA SER A 176 11.78 0.27 15.38
C SER A 176 12.86 0.07 16.46
N CYS A 177 12.93 -1.11 17.07
CA CYS A 177 13.93 -1.41 18.10
C CYS A 177 15.27 -1.90 17.54
N LEU A 178 15.25 -2.73 16.48
CA LEU A 178 16.48 -3.29 15.88
C LEU A 178 17.23 -2.29 15.01
N PHE A 179 16.49 -1.45 14.31
CA PHE A 179 17.04 -0.64 13.22
C PHE A 179 16.92 0.87 13.45
N ALA A 180 16.51 1.33 14.65
CA ALA A 180 16.38 2.77 14.96
C ALA A 180 17.61 3.59 14.55
N ASP A 181 18.81 3.04 14.79
CA ASP A 181 20.10 3.68 14.46
C ASP A 181 20.77 3.10 13.21
N SER A 182 20.08 2.23 12.47
CA SER A 182 20.65 1.58 11.31
C SER A 182 20.94 2.57 10.19
N LYS A 183 22.19 2.58 9.74
CA LYS A 183 22.62 3.31 8.54
C LYS A 183 21.87 2.84 7.28
N PHE A 184 21.40 1.58 7.28
CA PHE A 184 20.62 1.01 6.19
C PHE A 184 19.26 1.70 6.05
N LEU A 185 18.48 1.86 7.13
CA LEU A 185 17.18 2.58 7.08
C LEU A 185 17.36 4.07 6.74
N LYS A 186 18.49 4.65 7.13
CA LYS A 186 18.84 6.05 6.81
C LYS A 186 19.50 6.19 5.43
N SER A 187 19.59 5.11 4.64
CA SER A 187 20.21 5.14 3.32
C SER A 187 19.41 5.99 2.33
N ARG A 188 20.13 6.62 1.38
CA ARG A 188 19.51 7.45 0.33
C ARG A 188 18.51 6.65 -0.52
N ILE A 189 18.78 5.36 -0.75
CA ILE A 189 17.93 4.47 -1.54
C ILE A 189 16.60 4.25 -0.83
N LEU A 190 16.59 3.86 0.45
CA LEU A 190 15.36 3.64 1.20
C LEU A 190 14.57 4.94 1.42
N SER A 191 15.26 6.04 1.67
CA SER A 191 14.63 7.36 1.76
C SER A 191 13.97 7.76 0.44
N PHE A 192 14.61 7.49 -0.71
CA PHE A 192 14.05 7.70 -2.03
C PHE A 192 12.81 6.82 -2.26
N LEU A 193 12.92 5.50 -2.01
CA LEU A 193 11.79 4.57 -2.16
C LEU A 193 10.60 4.94 -1.27
N GLY A 194 10.87 5.34 -0.02
CA GLY A 194 9.82 5.81 0.88
C GLY A 194 9.13 7.08 0.38
N LYS A 195 9.90 8.03 -0.13
CA LYS A 195 9.37 9.29 -0.67
C LYS A 195 8.52 9.08 -1.93
N GLU A 196 8.94 8.17 -2.80
CA GLU A 196 8.24 7.90 -4.08
C GLU A 196 7.24 6.74 -3.98
N SER A 197 7.06 6.12 -2.80
CA SER A 197 6.25 4.92 -2.61
C SER A 197 4.82 5.05 -3.15
N PHE A 198 4.16 6.19 -2.91
CA PHE A 198 2.80 6.43 -3.40
C PHE A 198 2.75 6.56 -4.93
N SER A 199 3.72 7.25 -5.52
CA SER A 199 3.84 7.36 -6.99
C SER A 199 4.13 5.99 -7.61
N ILE A 200 4.95 5.16 -6.96
CA ILE A 200 5.25 3.79 -7.40
C ILE A 200 3.97 2.95 -7.39
N ILE A 201 3.17 3.00 -6.31
CA ILE A 201 1.89 2.27 -6.20
C ILE A 201 0.92 2.65 -7.32
N ILE A 202 0.89 3.91 -7.75
CA ILE A 202 0.05 4.34 -8.86
C ILE A 202 0.60 3.84 -10.19
N VAL A 203 1.87 4.09 -10.45
CA VAL A 203 2.48 3.95 -11.78
C VAL A 203 2.78 2.51 -12.15
N HIS A 204 3.11 1.64 -11.17
CA HIS A 204 3.53 0.27 -11.48
C HIS A 204 2.47 -0.53 -12.25
N MET A 205 1.18 -0.29 -12.00
CA MET A 205 0.12 -0.97 -12.74
C MET A 205 0.04 -0.52 -14.20
N PHE A 206 0.28 0.76 -14.47
CA PHE A 206 0.36 1.23 -15.86
C PHE A 206 1.51 0.52 -16.59
N VAL A 207 2.70 0.48 -15.99
CA VAL A 207 3.86 -0.20 -16.55
C VAL A 207 3.61 -1.71 -16.71
N LEU A 208 2.93 -2.33 -15.74
CA LEU A 208 2.63 -3.75 -15.73
C LEU A 208 1.76 -4.15 -16.93
N PHE A 209 0.66 -3.44 -17.14
CA PHE A 209 -0.35 -3.81 -18.15
C PHE A 209 -0.17 -3.14 -19.51
N THR A 210 0.78 -2.22 -19.63
CA THR A 210 1.19 -1.67 -20.93
C THR A 210 2.52 -2.30 -21.36
N ILE A 211 3.62 -1.70 -20.98
CA ILE A 211 4.95 -2.04 -21.51
C ILE A 211 5.36 -3.46 -21.15
N LYS A 212 5.22 -3.86 -19.87
CA LYS A 212 5.61 -5.22 -19.45
C LYS A 212 4.74 -6.29 -20.10
N GLY A 213 3.42 -6.08 -20.16
CA GLY A 213 2.52 -7.03 -20.80
C GLY A 213 2.86 -7.26 -22.26
N PHE A 214 3.08 -6.18 -23.03
CA PHE A 214 3.51 -6.29 -24.42
C PHE A 214 4.88 -6.93 -24.57
N LEU A 215 5.87 -6.55 -23.74
CA LEU A 215 7.20 -7.15 -23.77
C LEU A 215 7.18 -8.64 -23.48
N PHE A 216 6.38 -9.06 -22.49
CA PHE A 216 6.26 -10.48 -22.14
C PHE A 216 5.73 -11.29 -23.29
N VAL A 217 4.62 -10.86 -23.92
CA VAL A 217 4.01 -11.52 -25.07
C VAL A 217 4.97 -11.52 -26.27
N TYR A 218 5.68 -10.45 -26.52
CA TYR A 218 6.66 -10.36 -27.59
C TYR A 218 7.82 -11.36 -27.42
N LEU A 219 8.42 -11.42 -26.22
CA LEU A 219 9.49 -12.38 -25.93
C LEU A 219 9.01 -13.84 -25.98
N ASP A 220 7.77 -14.08 -25.56
CA ASP A 220 7.13 -15.40 -25.67
C ASP A 220 6.96 -15.82 -27.15
N SER A 221 6.51 -14.92 -28.01
CA SER A 221 6.37 -15.15 -29.45
C SER A 221 7.71 -15.46 -30.15
N LEU A 222 8.83 -15.00 -29.58
CA LEU A 222 10.18 -15.31 -30.04
C LEU A 222 10.73 -16.64 -29.46
N ASN A 223 9.90 -17.40 -28.74
CA ASN A 223 10.29 -18.64 -28.06
C ASN A 223 11.48 -18.46 -27.07
N VAL A 224 11.60 -17.28 -26.45
CA VAL A 224 12.59 -17.04 -25.42
C VAL A 224 12.29 -17.93 -24.20
N ASN A 225 13.35 -18.50 -23.61
CA ASN A 225 13.20 -19.33 -22.43
C ASN A 225 12.36 -18.60 -21.35
N HIS A 226 11.36 -19.29 -20.79
CA HIS A 226 10.37 -18.72 -19.87
C HIS A 226 11.02 -18.05 -18.63
N VAL A 227 12.08 -18.66 -18.06
CA VAL A 227 12.81 -18.11 -16.91
C VAL A 227 13.50 -16.81 -17.31
N LEU A 228 14.13 -16.79 -18.49
CA LEU A 228 14.79 -15.58 -19.01
C LEU A 228 13.77 -14.49 -19.33
N ASN A 229 12.61 -14.84 -19.90
CA ASN A 229 11.53 -13.91 -20.16
C ASN A 229 11.03 -13.25 -18.84
N ILE A 230 10.80 -14.05 -17.79
CA ILE A 230 10.42 -13.54 -16.46
C ILE A 230 11.51 -12.60 -15.90
N ALA A 231 12.77 -13.01 -15.97
CA ALA A 231 13.88 -12.21 -15.43
C ALA A 231 14.00 -10.86 -16.13
N VAL A 232 14.01 -10.84 -17.47
CA VAL A 232 14.07 -9.60 -18.27
C VAL A 232 12.88 -8.70 -17.93
N ASN A 233 11.66 -9.25 -17.88
CA ASN A 233 10.47 -8.49 -17.54
C ASN A 233 10.51 -7.93 -16.14
N PHE A 234 11.05 -8.66 -15.15
CA PHE A 234 11.20 -8.18 -13.78
C PHE A 234 12.12 -6.95 -13.71
N PHE A 235 13.27 -7.00 -14.36
CA PHE A 235 14.21 -5.87 -14.37
C PHE A 235 13.66 -4.67 -15.13
N VAL A 236 13.11 -4.86 -16.32
CA VAL A 236 12.51 -3.80 -17.12
C VAL A 236 11.34 -3.15 -16.34
N PHE A 237 10.44 -3.95 -15.79
CA PHE A 237 9.34 -3.47 -14.97
C PHE A 237 9.81 -2.65 -13.76
N SER A 238 10.82 -3.14 -13.02
CA SER A 238 11.33 -2.46 -11.84
C SER A 238 11.95 -1.10 -12.20
N ILE A 239 12.78 -1.06 -13.23
CA ILE A 239 13.43 0.17 -13.69
C ILE A 239 12.40 1.17 -14.20
N LEU A 240 11.49 0.74 -15.08
CA LEU A 240 10.48 1.63 -15.65
C LEU A 240 9.52 2.15 -14.59
N SER A 241 9.11 1.31 -13.63
CA SER A 241 8.25 1.75 -12.53
C SER A 241 8.92 2.84 -11.69
N LEU A 242 10.21 2.72 -11.41
CA LEU A 242 10.97 3.75 -10.68
C LEU A 242 11.14 5.05 -11.51
N VAL A 243 11.47 4.93 -12.79
CA VAL A 243 11.66 6.09 -13.67
C VAL A 243 10.34 6.84 -13.86
N PHE A 244 9.27 6.13 -14.23
CA PHE A 244 7.97 6.75 -14.44
C PHE A 244 7.35 7.28 -13.15
N SER A 245 7.56 6.63 -12.00
CA SER A 245 7.09 7.17 -10.72
C SER A 245 7.79 8.47 -10.37
N LYS A 246 9.08 8.57 -10.66
CA LYS A 246 9.84 9.82 -10.45
C LYS A 246 9.35 10.94 -11.36
N LEU A 247 9.17 10.66 -12.66
CA LEU A 247 8.63 11.62 -13.62
C LEU A 247 7.22 12.09 -13.20
N PHE A 248 6.35 11.16 -12.82
CA PHE A 248 5.01 11.44 -12.34
C PHE A 248 5.00 12.32 -11.10
N SER A 249 5.84 11.99 -10.12
CA SER A 249 6.03 12.79 -8.91
C SER A 249 6.53 14.20 -9.23
N MET A 250 7.54 14.34 -10.09
CA MET A 250 8.09 15.64 -10.49
C MET A 250 7.06 16.51 -11.19
N ALA A 251 6.22 15.93 -12.05
CA ALA A 251 5.17 16.65 -12.77
C ALA A 251 4.04 17.11 -11.84
N LEU A 252 3.62 16.29 -10.88
CA LEU A 252 2.42 16.54 -10.08
C LEU A 252 2.68 17.22 -8.74
N THR A 253 3.87 17.07 -8.15
CA THR A 253 4.18 17.69 -6.85
C THR A 253 4.06 19.22 -6.87
N PRO A 254 4.56 19.96 -7.88
CA PRO A 254 4.39 21.40 -7.93
C PRO A 254 2.92 21.83 -8.01
N LEU A 255 2.10 21.10 -8.76
CA LEU A 255 0.67 21.36 -8.87
C LEU A 255 -0.04 21.12 -7.54
N THR A 256 0.26 20.01 -6.87
CA THR A 256 -0.29 19.66 -5.56
C THR A 256 0.07 20.74 -4.53
N ASN A 257 1.33 21.17 -4.49
CA ASN A 257 1.77 22.21 -3.57
C ASN A 257 1.07 23.55 -3.82
N LYS A 258 0.88 23.94 -5.07
CA LYS A 258 0.12 25.16 -5.41
C LYS A 258 -1.33 25.08 -4.93
N LEU A 259 -1.99 23.93 -5.12
CA LEU A 259 -3.36 23.73 -4.65
C LEU A 259 -3.45 23.75 -3.12
N CYS A 260 -2.54 23.08 -2.43
CA CYS A 260 -2.48 23.09 -0.98
C CYS A 260 -2.28 24.52 -0.45
N ASN A 261 -1.32 25.26 -0.99
CA ASN A 261 -1.06 26.65 -0.56
C ASN A 261 -2.26 27.56 -0.83
N PHE A 262 -2.95 27.37 -1.96
CA PHE A 262 -4.18 28.11 -2.28
C PHE A 262 -5.29 27.82 -1.26
N VAL A 263 -5.50 26.54 -0.91
CA VAL A 263 -6.51 26.17 0.09
C VAL A 263 -6.16 26.74 1.47
N TRP A 264 -4.92 26.62 1.92
CA TRP A 264 -4.48 27.16 3.22
C TRP A 264 -4.62 28.68 3.27
N SER A 265 -4.27 29.42 2.20
CA SER A 265 -4.42 30.87 2.15
C SER A 265 -5.87 31.38 2.18
N LYS A 266 -6.87 30.48 2.14
CA LYS A 266 -8.29 30.81 2.26
C LYS A 266 -8.89 30.44 3.63
N ILE A 267 -8.16 29.64 4.41
CA ILE A 267 -8.59 29.19 5.74
C ILE A 267 -8.02 30.11 6.83
N ASP A 268 -6.82 30.69 6.60
CA ASP A 268 -6.25 31.75 7.43
C ASP A 268 -6.91 33.10 7.10
#